data_38290bf22254af3bb8d4ab5df2045104
#
_entry.id   38290bf22254af3bb8d4ab5df2045104
#
_cell.length_a   1.000
_cell.length_b   1.000
_cell.length_c   1.000
_cell.angle_alpha   90.00
_cell.angle_beta   90.00
_cell.angle_gamma   90.00
#
_symmetry.space_group_name_H-M   'P 1'
#
loop_
_entity.id
_entity.type
_entity.pdbx_description
1 polymer ?
#
loop_
_entity_poly.entity_id
_entity_poly.type
_entity_poly.pdbx_seq_one_letter_code
_entity_poly.pdbx_strand_id
1 'polypeptide(L)'
;MVYFEISTTKYEEDIKVIQVALTKMSALCNVDRGFMFGKPVSKFGWTFFQLIIEQELYFEITGKFSDMIEKCKGRKQDEKFTEFISHYFESRGCNVKIKMAKD
;
A
#
# COMPACT_ATOMS: atom_id res chain seq x y z
N MET A 1 3.75 12.75 3.49
CA MET A 1 2.90 11.56 3.58
C MET A 1 2.40 11.14 2.21
N VAL A 2 2.22 9.86 2.02
CA VAL A 2 1.74 9.32 0.76
C VAL A 2 0.39 8.67 1.00
N TYR A 3 -0.59 8.99 0.17
CA TYR A 3 -1.96 8.52 0.33
C TYR A 3 -2.34 7.60 -0.82
N PHE A 4 -2.95 6.48 -0.49
CA PHE A 4 -3.49 5.55 -1.48
C PHE A 4 -4.97 5.34 -1.24
N GLU A 5 -5.72 5.15 -2.32
CA GLU A 5 -7.09 4.71 -2.22
C GLU A 5 -7.12 3.24 -2.60
N ILE A 6 -7.65 2.43 -1.72
CA ILE A 6 -7.77 0.99 -1.94
C ILE A 6 -9.26 0.65 -2.04
N SER A 7 -9.60 -0.18 -3.01
CA SER A 7 -10.97 -0.65 -3.16
C SER A 7 -10.99 -2.17 -3.28
N THR A 8 -11.97 -2.77 -2.62
CA THR A 8 -12.08 -4.23 -2.54
C THR A 8 -13.53 -4.65 -2.34
N THR A 9 -13.85 -5.87 -2.74
CA THR A 9 -15.12 -6.50 -2.44
C THR A 9 -15.06 -7.39 -1.20
N LYS A 10 -13.86 -7.55 -0.62
CA LYS A 10 -13.63 -8.43 0.54
C LYS A 10 -12.89 -7.69 1.64
N TYR A 11 -13.42 -6.56 2.04
CA TYR A 11 -12.73 -5.67 2.98
C TYR A 11 -12.26 -6.37 4.26
N GLU A 12 -13.14 -7.15 4.89
CA GLU A 12 -12.83 -7.77 6.18
C GLU A 12 -11.63 -8.73 6.10
N GLU A 13 -11.50 -9.44 4.99
CA GLU A 13 -10.38 -10.34 4.75
C GLU A 13 -9.13 -9.56 4.35
N ASP A 14 -9.30 -8.66 3.38
CA ASP A 14 -8.16 -7.96 2.79
C ASP A 14 -7.48 -6.99 3.76
N ILE A 15 -8.24 -6.31 4.61
CA ILE A 15 -7.65 -5.36 5.56
C ILE A 15 -6.69 -6.07 6.53
N LYS A 16 -7.01 -7.30 6.92
CA LYS A 16 -6.14 -8.08 7.80
C LYS A 16 -4.83 -8.44 7.12
N VAL A 17 -4.91 -8.86 5.86
CA VAL A 17 -3.71 -9.21 5.07
C VAL A 17 -2.84 -7.97 4.87
N ILE A 18 -3.44 -6.86 4.50
CA ILE A 18 -2.73 -5.61 4.27
C ILE A 18 -2.05 -5.13 5.55
N GLN A 19 -2.75 -5.21 6.68
CA GLN A 19 -2.20 -4.79 7.97
C GLN A 19 -0.99 -5.63 8.35
N VAL A 20 -1.07 -6.95 8.21
CA VAL A 20 0.06 -7.84 8.49
C VAL A 20 1.22 -7.56 7.54
N ALA A 21 0.93 -7.39 6.25
CA ALA A 21 1.96 -7.13 5.25
C ALA A 21 2.71 -5.84 5.55
N LEU A 22 2.00 -4.76 5.88
CA LEU A 22 2.62 -3.48 6.18
C LEU A 22 3.36 -3.49 7.51
N THR A 23 2.88 -4.25 8.48
CA THR A 23 3.59 -4.42 9.75
C THR A 23 4.95 -5.08 9.52
N LYS A 24 4.99 -6.11 8.67
CA LYS A 24 6.25 -6.76 8.31
C LYS A 24 7.17 -5.82 7.53
N MET A 25 6.60 -5.04 6.60
CA MET A 25 7.36 -4.07 5.84
C MET A 25 8.00 -3.02 6.75
N SER A 26 7.24 -2.52 7.71
CA SER A 26 7.75 -1.55 8.69
C SER A 26 8.90 -2.14 9.50
N ALA A 27 8.75 -3.39 9.93
CA ALA A 27 9.81 -4.06 10.69
C ALA A 27 11.08 -4.22 9.86
N LEU A 28 10.94 -4.59 8.58
CA LEU A 28 12.09 -4.72 7.68
C LEU A 28 12.80 -3.39 7.48
N CYS A 29 12.07 -2.30 7.54
CA CYS A 29 12.60 -0.96 7.35
C CYS A 29 13.02 -0.29 8.66
N ASN A 30 12.92 -0.98 9.79
CA ASN A 30 13.23 -0.45 11.12
C ASN A 30 12.44 0.83 11.44
N VAL A 31 11.19 0.88 11.00
CA VAL A 31 10.28 1.99 11.28
C VAL A 31 9.20 1.46 12.21
N ASP A 32 8.93 2.18 13.29
CA ASP A 32 7.88 1.80 14.22
C ASP A 32 6.53 2.20 13.62
N ARG A 33 5.85 1.22 13.02
CA ARG A 33 4.57 1.35 12.38
C ARG A 33 4.62 2.16 11.07
N GLY A 34 4.47 3.47 11.08
CA GLY A 34 4.63 4.32 9.90
C GLY A 34 3.50 4.28 8.88
N PHE A 35 2.35 3.69 9.21
CA PHE A 35 1.18 3.65 8.34
C PHE A 35 -0.10 3.67 9.14
N MET A 36 -1.19 4.08 8.48
CA MET A 36 -2.51 4.07 9.10
C MET A 36 -3.59 3.95 8.02
N PHE A 37 -4.79 3.59 8.43
CA PHE A 37 -5.93 3.44 7.53
C PHE A 37 -7.01 4.46 7.85
N GLY A 38 -7.65 4.99 6.79
CA GLY A 38 -8.83 5.82 6.95
C GLY A 38 -10.07 4.97 7.14
N LYS A 39 -11.19 5.63 7.41
CA LYS A 39 -12.47 4.94 7.60
C LYS A 39 -12.96 4.35 6.30
N PRO A 40 -13.43 3.09 6.30
CA PRO A 40 -13.97 2.48 5.09
C PRO A 40 -15.35 3.04 4.76
N VAL A 41 -15.62 3.16 3.45
CA VAL A 41 -16.92 3.57 2.92
C VAL A 41 -17.35 2.51 1.93
N SER A 42 -18.55 1.96 2.10
CA SER A 42 -19.06 0.91 1.21
C SER A 42 -20.11 1.49 0.26
N LYS A 43 -19.97 1.16 -1.02
CA LYS A 43 -20.92 1.55 -2.08
C LYS A 43 -20.99 0.44 -3.13
N PHE A 44 -22.20 0.01 -3.47
CA PHE A 44 -22.43 -0.95 -4.56
C PHE A 44 -21.61 -2.24 -4.43
N GLY A 45 -21.48 -2.76 -3.21
CA GLY A 45 -20.73 -3.99 -2.97
C GLY A 45 -19.23 -3.80 -2.88
N TRP A 46 -18.72 -2.59 -3.09
CA TRP A 46 -17.31 -2.27 -2.94
C TRP A 46 -17.08 -1.49 -1.66
N THR A 47 -15.92 -1.70 -1.06
CA THR A 47 -15.47 -0.91 0.08
C THR A 47 -14.23 -0.13 -0.33
N PHE A 48 -14.24 1.16 -0.04
CA PHE A 48 -13.15 2.10 -0.35
C PHE A 48 -12.56 2.59 0.95
N PHE A 49 -11.24 2.60 1.05
CA PHE A 49 -10.57 3.12 2.24
C PHE A 49 -9.21 3.68 1.85
N GLN A 50 -8.68 4.58 2.68
CA GLN A 50 -7.37 5.14 2.45
C GLN A 50 -6.30 4.38 3.22
N LEU A 51 -5.15 4.24 2.58
CA LEU A 51 -3.93 3.81 3.23
C LEU A 51 -3.00 5.02 3.24
N ILE A 52 -2.52 5.39 4.41
CA ILE A 52 -1.61 6.51 4.57
C ILE A 52 -0.26 5.97 5.01
N ILE A 53 0.77 6.26 4.22
CA ILE A 53 2.14 5.86 4.56
C ILE A 53 2.89 7.13 4.94
N GLU A 54 3.45 7.15 6.15
CA GLU A 54 4.21 8.29 6.63
C GLU A 54 5.51 8.44 5.87
N GLN A 55 6.00 9.67 5.81
CA GLN A 55 7.18 10.02 5.03
C GLN A 55 8.39 9.15 5.36
N GLU A 56 8.63 8.90 6.62
CA GLU A 56 9.76 8.06 7.05
C GLU A 56 9.70 6.67 6.48
N LEU A 57 8.53 6.02 6.58
CA LEU A 57 8.36 4.66 6.04
C LEU A 57 8.48 4.67 4.52
N TYR A 58 7.90 5.66 3.87
CA TYR A 58 8.00 5.79 2.42
C TYR A 58 9.45 5.88 1.95
N PHE A 59 10.25 6.72 2.59
CA PHE A 59 11.66 6.85 2.25
C PHE A 59 12.44 5.57 2.49
N GLU A 60 12.17 4.88 3.60
CA GLU A 60 12.86 3.63 3.90
C GLU A 60 12.51 2.53 2.90
N ILE A 61 11.24 2.43 2.49
CA ILE A 61 10.84 1.46 1.47
C ILE A 61 11.50 1.78 0.14
N THR A 62 11.48 3.03 -0.29
CA THR A 62 12.04 3.42 -1.58
C THR A 62 13.55 3.22 -1.63
N GLY A 63 14.23 3.39 -0.50
CA GLY A 63 15.66 3.14 -0.42
C GLY A 63 16.00 1.66 -0.40
N LYS A 64 15.32 0.89 0.45
CA LYS A 64 15.60 -0.53 0.63
C LYS A 64 15.23 -1.39 -0.57
N PHE A 65 14.13 -1.07 -1.23
CA PHE A 65 13.60 -1.83 -2.35
C PHE A 65 13.72 -1.10 -3.69
N SER A 66 14.69 -0.18 -3.80
CA SER A 66 14.85 0.64 -5.00
C SER A 66 14.95 -0.17 -6.28
N ASP A 67 15.74 -1.26 -6.27
CA ASP A 67 15.91 -2.08 -7.46
C ASP A 67 14.61 -2.74 -7.90
N MET A 68 13.83 -3.22 -6.95
CA MET A 68 12.55 -3.85 -7.24
C MET A 68 11.53 -2.82 -7.76
N ILE A 69 11.52 -1.64 -7.17
CA ILE A 69 10.62 -0.56 -7.58
C ILE A 69 10.96 -0.09 -9.01
N GLU A 70 12.24 0.05 -9.32
CA GLU A 70 12.67 0.46 -10.66
C GLU A 70 12.23 -0.51 -11.75
N LYS A 71 12.08 -1.79 -11.43
CA LYS A 71 11.63 -2.81 -12.36
C LYS A 71 10.13 -2.85 -12.55
N CYS A 72 9.39 -2.12 -11.74
CA CYS A 72 7.94 -2.07 -11.85
C CYS A 72 7.50 -1.22 -13.04
N LYS A 73 6.31 -1.51 -13.53
CA LYS A 73 5.73 -0.75 -14.64
C LYS A 73 5.35 0.64 -14.18
N GLY A 74 5.54 1.61 -15.05
CA GLY A 74 5.20 2.99 -14.77
C GLY A 74 6.28 3.92 -15.29
N ARG A 75 5.90 5.15 -15.59
CA ARG A 75 6.83 6.17 -16.06
C ARG A 75 7.39 7.02 -14.93
N LYS A 76 6.55 7.25 -13.91
CA LYS A 76 6.90 8.09 -12.77
C LYS A 76 7.17 7.23 -11.54
N GLN A 77 7.91 7.77 -10.62
CA GLN A 77 8.21 7.10 -9.37
C GLN A 77 6.94 6.69 -8.62
N ASP A 78 5.93 7.57 -8.62
CA ASP A 78 4.65 7.29 -7.97
C ASP A 78 3.96 6.05 -8.54
N GLU A 79 3.97 5.91 -9.87
CA GLU A 79 3.37 4.77 -10.54
C GLU A 79 4.12 3.49 -10.20
N LYS A 80 5.45 3.54 -10.21
CA LYS A 80 6.29 2.38 -9.89
C LYS A 80 6.10 1.95 -8.44
N PHE A 81 6.04 2.90 -7.53
CA PHE A 81 5.83 2.60 -6.12
C PHE A 81 4.47 1.96 -5.89
N THR A 82 3.42 2.48 -6.53
CA THR A 82 2.07 1.92 -6.44
C THR A 82 2.05 0.49 -6.95
N GLU A 83 2.69 0.23 -8.08
CA GLU A 83 2.77 -1.11 -8.65
C GLU A 83 3.54 -2.06 -7.72
N PHE A 84 4.62 -1.58 -7.13
CA PHE A 84 5.39 -2.36 -6.16
C PHE A 84 4.54 -2.78 -4.98
N ILE A 85 3.80 -1.84 -4.39
CA ILE A 85 2.93 -2.12 -3.24
C ILE A 85 1.81 -3.08 -3.63
N SER A 86 1.23 -2.89 -4.81
CA SER A 86 0.18 -3.78 -5.32
C SER A 86 0.69 -5.21 -5.44
N HIS A 87 1.87 -5.40 -6.03
CA HIS A 87 2.48 -6.73 -6.15
C HIS A 87 2.82 -7.32 -4.79
N TYR A 88 3.24 -6.49 -3.85
CA TYR A 88 3.55 -6.96 -2.51
C TYR A 88 2.31 -7.54 -1.84
N PHE A 89 1.17 -6.89 -1.99
CA PHE A 89 -0.10 -7.41 -1.45
C PHE A 89 -0.54 -8.67 -2.21
N GLU A 90 -0.43 -8.68 -3.54
CA GLU A 90 -0.78 -9.84 -4.34
C GLU A 90 0.01 -11.09 -3.94
N SER A 91 1.29 -10.93 -3.66
CA SER A 91 2.15 -12.03 -3.25
C SER A 91 1.69 -12.66 -1.94
N ARG A 92 0.86 -11.96 -1.19
CA ARG A 92 0.31 -12.45 0.07
C ARG A 92 -1.16 -12.84 -0.04
N GLY A 93 -1.65 -12.98 -1.28
CA GLY A 93 -3.00 -13.45 -1.54
C GLY A 93 -4.07 -12.36 -1.48
N CYS A 94 -3.67 -11.10 -1.55
CA CYS A 94 -4.60 -9.98 -1.47
C CYS A 94 -4.67 -9.25 -2.81
N ASN A 95 -5.77 -9.41 -3.52
CA ASN A 95 -6.00 -8.77 -4.81
C ASN A 95 -6.95 -7.58 -4.65
N VAL A 96 -6.39 -6.41 -4.48
CA VAL A 96 -7.17 -5.19 -4.33
C VAL A 96 -6.79 -4.20 -5.43
N LYS A 97 -7.68 -3.26 -5.70
CA LYS A 97 -7.36 -2.14 -6.58
C LYS A 97 -6.75 -1.05 -5.72
N ILE A 98 -5.61 -0.55 -6.15
CA ILE A 98 -4.89 0.47 -5.39
C ILE A 98 -4.42 1.55 -6.35
N LYS A 99 -4.61 2.80 -5.96
CA LYS A 99 -4.11 3.93 -6.72
C LYS A 99 -3.63 5.00 -5.75
N MET A 100 -2.62 5.75 -6.16
CA MET A 100 -2.12 6.84 -5.34
C MET A 100 -3.10 8.00 -5.43
N ALA A 101 -3.54 8.50 -4.28
CA ALA A 101 -4.42 9.64 -4.23
C ALA A 101 -3.57 10.91 -4.30
N LYS A 102 -4.04 11.89 -5.04
CA LYS A 102 -3.38 13.19 -5.13
C LYS A 102 -4.05 14.17 -4.18
N ASP A 103 -3.23 14.96 -3.54
CA ASP A 103 -3.72 16.01 -2.65
C ASP A 103 -4.44 17.12 -3.43
#